data_ce7ffa8b627135a150a702b5dce73cb5
#
_entry.id   ce7ffa8b627135a150a702b5dce73cb5
#
_cell.length_a   1.000
_cell.length_b   1.000
_cell.length_c   1.000
_cell.angle_alpha   90.00
_cell.angle_beta   90.00
_cell.angle_gamma   90.00
#
_symmetry.space_group_name_H-M   'P 1'
#
loop_
_entity.id
_entity.type
_entity.pdbx_description
1 polymer ?
#
loop_
_entity_poly.entity_id
_entity_poly.type
_entity_poly.pdbx_seq_one_letter_code
_entity_poly.pdbx_strand_id
1 'polypeptide(L)'
;MKEIADKLNSNDDLHTAINDAIATKATTVALNEEITRAKAAEAENKAEIAAEAARAKQAEGNNALAIQNEASRATTAETAINEAVNTEVERANSQEAYL
;
A
#
# COMPACT_ATOMS: atom_id res chain seq x y z
N MET A 1 -6.27 -72.78 12.00
CA MET A 1 -6.04 -71.74 13.00
C MET A 1 -5.05 -70.71 12.53
N LYS A 2 -3.88 -71.10 12.03
CA LYS A 2 -2.85 -70.18 11.54
C LYS A 2 -3.37 -69.34 10.36
N GLU A 3 -4.07 -69.93 9.38
CA GLU A 3 -4.59 -69.28 8.22
C GLU A 3 -5.59 -68.15 8.58
N ILE A 4 -6.42 -68.38 9.58
CA ILE A 4 -7.39 -67.40 10.05
C ILE A 4 -6.68 -66.22 10.74
N ALA A 5 -5.68 -66.53 11.55
CA ALA A 5 -4.89 -65.49 12.22
C ALA A 5 -4.13 -64.61 11.19
N ASP A 6 -3.53 -65.25 10.17
CA ASP A 6 -2.82 -64.53 9.09
C ASP A 6 -3.79 -63.61 8.31
N LYS A 7 -5.00 -64.04 8.03
CA LYS A 7 -5.99 -63.20 7.33
C LYS A 7 -6.46 -62.04 8.18
N LEU A 8 -6.63 -62.24 9.48
CA LEU A 8 -6.98 -61.17 10.40
C LEU A 8 -5.90 -60.10 10.47
N ASN A 9 -4.62 -60.56 10.55
CA ASN A 9 -3.51 -59.59 10.57
C ASN A 9 -3.42 -58.83 9.24
N SER A 10 -3.62 -59.47 8.10
CA SER A 10 -3.63 -58.82 6.79
C SER A 10 -4.75 -57.78 6.70
N ASN A 11 -5.93 -58.07 7.25
CA ASN A 11 -7.05 -57.10 7.27
C ASN A 11 -6.73 -55.92 8.17
N ASP A 12 -6.09 -56.11 9.30
CA ASP A 12 -5.69 -55.02 10.17
C ASP A 12 -4.64 -54.15 9.49
N ASP A 13 -3.66 -54.72 8.81
CA ASP A 13 -2.67 -53.99 8.05
C ASP A 13 -3.29 -53.16 6.93
N LEU A 14 -4.26 -53.78 6.22
CA LEU A 14 -4.99 -53.07 5.17
C LEU A 14 -5.80 -51.90 5.74
N HIS A 15 -6.45 -52.10 6.89
CA HIS A 15 -7.23 -51.09 7.56
C HIS A 15 -6.35 -49.90 7.93
N THR A 16 -5.16 -50.16 8.49
CA THR A 16 -4.19 -49.13 8.86
C THR A 16 -3.72 -48.36 7.64
N ALA A 17 -3.40 -49.06 6.54
CA ALA A 17 -2.96 -48.43 5.30
C ALA A 17 -4.04 -47.52 4.72
N ILE A 18 -5.31 -47.95 4.74
CA ILE A 18 -6.43 -47.15 4.24
C ILE A 18 -6.61 -45.90 5.10
N ASN A 19 -6.58 -46.03 6.42
CA ASN A 19 -6.72 -44.89 7.33
C ASN A 19 -5.59 -43.87 7.15
N ASP A 20 -4.36 -44.33 6.96
CA ASP A 20 -3.22 -43.47 6.70
C ASP A 20 -3.35 -42.74 5.37
N ALA A 21 -3.83 -43.45 4.34
CA ALA A 21 -4.06 -42.85 3.01
C ALA A 21 -5.15 -41.77 3.08
N ILE A 22 -6.21 -42.02 3.81
CA ILE A 22 -7.29 -41.03 4.03
C ILE A 22 -6.75 -39.80 4.74
N ALA A 23 -5.98 -39.99 5.81
CA ALA A 23 -5.40 -38.87 6.56
C ALA A 23 -4.45 -38.01 5.67
N THR A 24 -3.63 -38.69 4.85
CA THR A 24 -2.74 -38.00 3.92
C THR A 24 -3.52 -37.17 2.90
N LYS A 25 -4.60 -37.73 2.33
CA LYS A 25 -5.45 -37.03 1.37
C LYS A 25 -6.12 -35.83 1.99
N ALA A 26 -6.64 -35.95 3.22
CA ALA A 26 -7.28 -34.85 3.93
C ALA A 26 -6.27 -33.73 4.18
N THR A 27 -5.03 -34.05 4.57
CA THR A 27 -3.98 -33.08 4.78
C THR A 27 -3.59 -32.37 3.46
N THR A 28 -3.55 -33.11 2.35
CA THR A 28 -3.25 -32.56 1.02
C THR A 28 -4.33 -31.57 0.59
N VAL A 29 -5.60 -31.89 0.83
CA VAL A 29 -6.72 -30.98 0.52
C VAL A 29 -6.62 -29.70 1.34
N ALA A 30 -6.37 -29.81 2.64
CA ALA A 30 -6.22 -28.64 3.52
C ALA A 30 -5.04 -27.77 3.07
N LEU A 31 -3.93 -28.38 2.70
CA LEU A 31 -2.76 -27.65 2.20
C LEU A 31 -3.07 -26.92 0.91
N ASN A 32 -3.75 -27.56 -0.03
CA ASN A 32 -4.12 -26.94 -1.31
C ASN A 32 -5.09 -25.77 -1.10
N GLU A 33 -6.02 -25.89 -0.16
CA GLU A 33 -6.92 -24.81 0.20
C GLU A 33 -6.16 -23.61 0.78
N GLU A 34 -5.18 -23.87 1.63
CA GLU A 34 -4.35 -22.81 2.22
C GLU A 34 -3.46 -22.14 1.15
N ILE A 35 -2.91 -22.91 0.22
CA ILE A 35 -2.14 -22.34 -0.90
C ILE A 35 -3.02 -21.41 -1.73
N THR A 36 -4.24 -21.84 -2.04
CA THR A 36 -5.18 -21.01 -2.79
C THR A 36 -5.51 -19.73 -2.04
N ARG A 37 -5.79 -19.84 -0.74
CA ARG A 37 -6.07 -18.70 0.12
C ARG A 37 -4.88 -17.73 0.15
N ALA A 38 -3.69 -18.25 0.33
CA ALA A 38 -2.48 -17.44 0.42
C ALA A 38 -2.21 -16.69 -0.90
N LYS A 39 -2.36 -17.38 -2.04
CA LYS A 39 -2.18 -16.76 -3.36
C LYS A 39 -3.19 -15.65 -3.60
N ALA A 40 -4.44 -15.85 -3.20
CA ALA A 40 -5.47 -14.83 -3.33
C ALA A 40 -5.16 -13.61 -2.46
N ALA A 41 -4.72 -13.83 -1.22
CA ALA A 41 -4.33 -12.74 -0.32
C ALA A 41 -3.12 -11.98 -0.84
N GLU A 42 -2.14 -12.68 -1.38
CA GLU A 42 -0.95 -12.05 -1.98
C GLU A 42 -1.31 -11.18 -3.18
N ALA A 43 -2.21 -11.67 -4.05
CA ALA A 43 -2.67 -10.92 -5.21
C ALA A 43 -3.42 -9.65 -4.78
N GLU A 44 -4.28 -9.76 -3.77
CA GLU A 44 -5.01 -8.64 -3.22
C GLU A 44 -4.06 -7.61 -2.61
N ASN A 45 -3.09 -8.07 -1.81
CA ASN A 45 -2.08 -7.20 -1.21
C ASN A 45 -1.27 -6.47 -2.27
N LYS A 46 -0.87 -7.17 -3.33
CA LYS A 46 -0.13 -6.57 -4.44
C LYS A 46 -0.94 -5.46 -5.11
N ALA A 47 -2.23 -5.70 -5.33
CA ALA A 47 -3.13 -4.71 -5.93
C ALA A 47 -3.29 -3.49 -5.02
N GLU A 48 -3.43 -3.70 -3.72
CA GLU A 48 -3.55 -2.61 -2.74
C GLU A 48 -2.27 -1.78 -2.66
N ILE A 49 -1.11 -2.42 -2.68
CA ILE A 49 0.18 -1.73 -2.69
C ILE A 49 0.31 -0.86 -3.94
N ALA A 50 -0.05 -1.39 -5.12
CA ALA A 50 -0.01 -0.64 -6.37
C ALA A 50 -0.95 0.57 -6.33
N ALA A 51 -2.15 0.39 -5.79
CA ALA A 51 -3.13 1.47 -5.66
C ALA A 51 -2.62 2.57 -4.71
N GLU A 52 -2.03 2.18 -3.58
CA GLU A 52 -1.48 3.14 -2.63
C GLU A 52 -0.27 3.89 -3.19
N ALA A 53 0.59 3.20 -3.93
CA ALA A 53 1.72 3.85 -4.61
C ALA A 53 1.24 4.90 -5.61
N ALA A 54 0.18 4.59 -6.38
CA ALA A 54 -0.41 5.53 -7.33
C ALA A 54 -1.03 6.72 -6.60
N ARG A 55 -1.74 6.47 -5.51
CA ARG A 55 -2.34 7.52 -4.69
C ARG A 55 -1.27 8.45 -4.12
N ALA A 56 -0.19 7.89 -3.59
CA ALA A 56 0.90 8.66 -3.00
C ALA A 56 1.59 9.55 -4.05
N LYS A 57 1.85 9.01 -5.23
CA LYS A 57 2.46 9.77 -6.33
C LYS A 57 1.58 10.93 -6.76
N GLN A 58 0.29 10.72 -6.83
CA GLN A 58 -0.66 11.77 -7.20
C GLN A 58 -0.69 12.87 -6.14
N ALA A 59 -0.74 12.48 -4.85
CA ALA A 59 -0.71 13.43 -3.75
C ALA A 59 0.59 14.24 -3.72
N GLU A 60 1.72 13.59 -3.95
CA GLU A 60 3.03 14.27 -4.03
C GLU A 60 3.05 15.27 -5.18
N GLY A 61 2.52 14.89 -6.34
CA GLY A 61 2.43 15.80 -7.50
C GLY A 61 1.54 17.00 -7.22
N ASN A 62 0.40 16.78 -6.59
CA ASN A 62 -0.52 17.86 -6.20
C ASN A 62 0.13 18.79 -5.17
N ASN A 63 0.88 18.23 -4.22
CA ASN A 63 1.58 19.02 -3.21
C ASN A 63 2.70 19.85 -3.83
N ALA A 64 3.46 19.27 -4.75
CA ALA A 64 4.51 19.99 -5.45
C ALA A 64 3.95 21.18 -6.23
N LEU A 65 2.82 20.96 -6.91
CA LEU A 65 2.13 22.02 -7.66
C LEU A 65 1.62 23.11 -6.72
N ALA A 66 1.03 22.74 -5.58
CA ALA A 66 0.53 23.69 -4.59
C ALA A 66 1.68 24.53 -4.01
N ILE A 67 2.84 23.92 -3.77
CA ILE A 67 4.03 24.64 -3.29
C ILE A 67 4.51 25.66 -4.33
N GLN A 68 4.56 25.27 -5.61
CA GLN A 68 4.94 26.19 -6.68
C GLN A 68 3.96 27.36 -6.78
N ASN A 69 2.67 27.09 -6.70
CA ASN A 69 1.63 28.11 -6.76
C ASN A 69 1.76 29.08 -5.58
N GLU A 70 2.01 28.55 -4.39
CA GLU A 70 2.20 29.40 -3.20
C GLU A 70 3.47 30.23 -3.29
N ALA A 71 4.56 29.66 -3.80
CA ALA A 71 5.80 30.42 -4.02
C ALA A 71 5.57 31.57 -5.00
N SER A 72 4.82 31.33 -6.08
CA SER A 72 4.49 32.38 -7.05
C SER A 72 3.61 33.45 -6.43
N ARG A 73 2.61 33.03 -5.64
CA ARG A 73 1.72 33.97 -4.94
C ARG A 73 2.51 34.85 -3.98
N ALA A 74 3.41 34.25 -3.20
CA ALA A 74 4.21 34.97 -2.22
C ALA A 74 5.16 35.97 -2.91
N THR A 75 5.81 35.56 -3.99
CA THR A 75 6.70 36.42 -4.78
C THR A 75 5.95 37.61 -5.33
N THR A 76 4.75 37.37 -5.89
CA THR A 76 3.91 38.46 -6.43
C THR A 76 3.51 39.43 -5.33
N ALA A 77 3.10 38.92 -4.16
CA ALA A 77 2.72 39.76 -3.02
C ALA A 77 3.92 40.58 -2.49
N GLU A 78 5.07 39.96 -2.40
CA GLU A 78 6.29 40.66 -1.95
C GLU A 78 6.69 41.76 -2.91
N THR A 79 6.59 41.51 -4.21
CA THR A 79 6.87 42.54 -5.24
C THR A 79 5.92 43.71 -5.10
N ALA A 80 4.61 43.44 -4.95
CA ALA A 80 3.61 44.47 -4.76
C ALA A 80 3.85 45.31 -3.51
N ILE A 81 4.23 44.67 -2.41
CA ILE A 81 4.55 45.36 -1.15
C ILE A 81 5.78 46.25 -1.33
N ASN A 82 6.85 45.75 -1.99
CA ASN A 82 8.04 46.53 -2.24
C ASN A 82 7.74 47.74 -3.11
N GLU A 83 6.92 47.59 -4.14
CA GLU A 83 6.51 48.69 -4.98
C GLU A 83 5.72 49.76 -4.18
N ALA A 84 4.80 49.29 -3.33
CA ALA A 84 4.01 50.20 -2.48
C ALA A 84 4.93 50.97 -1.49
N VAL A 85 5.90 50.27 -0.90
CA VAL A 85 6.86 50.89 0.01
C VAL A 85 7.69 51.95 -0.72
N ASN A 86 8.21 51.62 -1.92
CA ASN A 86 9.01 52.56 -2.71
C ASN A 86 8.18 53.79 -3.11
N THR A 87 6.92 53.60 -3.50
CA THR A 87 6.02 54.69 -3.83
C THR A 87 5.80 55.59 -2.61
N GLU A 88 5.64 55.02 -1.43
CA GLU A 88 5.44 55.80 -0.20
C GLU A 88 6.73 56.55 0.20
N VAL A 89 7.87 55.91 0.00
CA VAL A 89 9.18 56.60 0.26
C VAL A 89 9.32 57.80 -0.65
N GLU A 90 8.99 57.65 -1.95
CA GLU A 90 9.04 58.76 -2.90
C GLU A 90 8.09 59.89 -2.52
N ARG A 91 6.87 59.51 -2.12
CA ARG A 91 5.86 60.49 -1.66
C ARG A 91 6.36 61.27 -0.44
N ALA A 92 6.88 60.55 0.56
CA ALA A 92 7.40 61.18 1.80
C ALA A 92 8.56 62.10 1.51
N ASN A 93 9.49 61.68 0.64
CA ASN A 93 10.63 62.51 0.25
C ASN A 93 10.19 63.77 -0.49
N SER A 94 9.20 63.67 -1.35
CA SER A 94 8.64 64.83 -2.06
C SER A 94 7.97 65.82 -1.09
N GLN A 95 7.26 65.28 -0.09
CA GLN A 95 6.63 66.13 0.94
C GLN A 95 7.70 66.84 1.79
N GLU A 96 8.74 66.15 2.16
CA GLU A 96 9.85 66.74 2.95
C GLU A 96 10.54 67.85 2.16
N ALA A 97 10.69 67.69 0.85
CA ALA A 97 11.32 68.71 0.00
C ALA A 97 10.51 70.01 -0.01
N TYR A 98 9.21 69.95 0.22
CA TYR A 98 8.36 71.11 0.31
C TYR A 98 8.47 71.87 1.62
N LEU A 99 8.94 71.19 2.65
CA LEU A 99 9.08 71.80 3.97
C LEU A 99 10.39 72.53 4.10
#